data_a02c67060c8d5eabf0292d4a1ba25685
#
_entry.id   a02c67060c8d5eabf0292d4a1ba25685
#
_cell.length_a   1.000
_cell.length_b   1.000
_cell.length_c   1.000
_cell.angle_alpha   90.00
_cell.angle_beta   90.00
_cell.angle_gamma   90.00
#
_symmetry.space_group_name_H-M   'P 1'
#
loop_
_entity.id
_entity.type
_entity.pdbx_description
1 polymer ?
#
loop_
_entity_poly.entity_id
_entity_poly.type
_entity_poly.pdbx_seq_one_letter_code
_entity_poly.pdbx_strand_id
1 'polypeptide(L)'
;MQKYVIVYFLDRTPESKDFLASEWPLHITLLANFTINRPLVDLKILLRNYSQQTKPFDVFVQGEALFGAEHNVAVSLIQPNQNISSIHQNLADLASNLGATFDEAAYMGTGYRPHATIQAHSRLMNKQVVSLSEFTLVDMFPDHDVNRRRIIETYTLTSN
;
A
#
# COMPACT_ATOMS: atom_id res chain seq x y z
N MET A 1 -15.93 -12.03 -4.96
CA MET A 1 -15.15 -10.91 -5.51
C MET A 1 -13.89 -10.77 -4.68
N GLN A 2 -12.74 -10.68 -5.33
CA GLN A 2 -11.46 -10.50 -4.62
C GLN A 2 -11.02 -9.05 -4.71
N LYS A 3 -10.65 -8.49 -3.57
CA LYS A 3 -10.22 -7.10 -3.45
C LYS A 3 -8.83 -7.06 -2.83
N TYR A 4 -7.99 -6.17 -3.34
CA TYR A 4 -6.60 -6.08 -2.94
C TYR A 4 -6.22 -4.66 -2.56
N VAL A 5 -5.12 -4.55 -1.83
CA VAL A 5 -4.42 -3.29 -1.55
C VAL A 5 -2.93 -3.59 -1.63
N ILE A 6 -2.13 -2.59 -2.00
CA ILE A 6 -0.66 -2.71 -1.97
C ILE A 6 -0.14 -1.68 -0.98
N VAL A 7 0.64 -2.17 0.00
CA VAL A 7 1.16 -1.36 1.09
C VAL A 7 2.66 -1.60 1.29
N TYR A 8 3.32 -0.68 1.97
CA TYR A 8 4.61 -0.91 2.59
C TYR A 8 4.39 -1.06 4.10
N PHE A 9 4.73 -2.23 4.66
CA PHE A 9 4.70 -2.43 6.11
C PHE A 9 6.01 -1.95 6.74
N LEU A 10 5.91 -1.16 7.81
CA LEU A 10 7.08 -0.66 8.53
C LEU A 10 7.82 -1.79 9.26
N ASP A 11 7.07 -2.79 9.73
CA ASP A 11 7.61 -4.01 10.32
C ASP A 11 7.35 -5.18 9.38
N ARG A 12 8.34 -6.07 9.27
CA ARG A 12 8.22 -7.23 8.37
C ARG A 12 7.08 -8.14 8.82
N THR A 13 6.24 -8.52 7.87
CA THR A 13 5.10 -9.42 8.09
C THR A 13 5.29 -10.70 7.27
N PRO A 14 5.06 -11.91 7.86
CA PRO A 14 5.18 -13.17 7.11
C PRO A 14 4.12 -13.30 6.03
N GLU A 15 4.50 -13.86 4.88
CA GLU A 15 3.56 -14.23 3.82
C GLU A 15 2.54 -15.25 4.33
N SER A 16 1.36 -15.26 3.71
CA SER A 16 0.23 -16.13 4.07
C SER A 16 -0.32 -15.90 5.47
N LYS A 17 0.14 -14.85 6.16
CA LYS A 17 -0.39 -14.49 7.47
C LYS A 17 -1.71 -13.77 7.34
N ASP A 18 -2.68 -14.17 8.16
CA ASP A 18 -3.94 -13.45 8.34
C ASP A 18 -3.86 -12.54 9.56
N PHE A 19 -4.58 -11.41 9.47
CA PHE A 19 -4.77 -10.51 10.61
C PHE A 19 -6.18 -9.91 10.55
N LEU A 20 -6.64 -9.38 11.68
CA LEU A 20 -7.97 -8.75 11.73
C LEU A 20 -7.92 -7.37 11.06
N ALA A 21 -9.00 -7.03 10.38
CA ALA A 21 -9.14 -5.71 9.75
C ALA A 21 -8.98 -4.55 10.72
N SER A 22 -9.27 -4.79 12.01
CA SER A 22 -9.09 -3.81 13.09
C SER A 22 -7.66 -3.73 13.63
N GLU A 23 -6.76 -4.61 13.19
CA GLU A 23 -5.40 -4.76 13.73
C GLU A 23 -4.32 -4.67 12.64
N TRP A 24 -4.46 -3.69 11.76
CA TRP A 24 -3.47 -3.46 10.71
C TRP A 24 -2.09 -3.15 11.32
N PRO A 25 -1.03 -3.84 10.88
CA PRO A 25 0.33 -3.38 11.17
C PRO A 25 0.55 -1.99 10.58
N LEU A 26 1.45 -1.22 11.19
CA LEU A 26 1.77 0.13 10.70
C LEU A 26 2.24 0.06 9.25
N HIS A 27 1.65 0.88 8.38
CA HIS A 27 1.91 0.81 6.94
C HIS A 27 1.69 2.14 6.23
N ILE A 28 2.28 2.23 5.04
CA ILE A 28 2.01 3.28 4.07
C ILE A 28 1.29 2.61 2.89
N THR A 29 0.11 3.07 2.53
CA THR A 29 -0.60 2.55 1.35
C THR A 29 0.01 3.12 0.09
N LEU A 30 0.39 2.25 -0.85
CA LEU A 30 0.91 2.63 -2.15
C LEU A 30 -0.15 2.59 -3.23
N LEU A 31 -1.08 1.64 -3.16
CA LEU A 31 -2.24 1.57 -4.05
C LEU A 31 -3.45 1.12 -3.23
N ALA A 32 -4.45 2.00 -3.13
CA ALA A 32 -5.67 1.74 -2.37
C ALA A 32 -6.55 0.68 -3.04
N ASN A 33 -7.60 0.27 -2.36
CA ASN A 33 -8.45 -0.86 -2.69
C ASN A 33 -8.83 -0.94 -4.17
N PHE A 34 -8.56 -2.10 -4.77
CA PHE A 34 -8.90 -2.38 -6.16
C PHE A 34 -9.32 -3.84 -6.34
N THR A 35 -10.09 -4.07 -7.40
CA THR A 35 -10.42 -5.41 -7.90
C THR A 35 -9.85 -5.57 -9.30
N ILE A 36 -9.55 -6.81 -9.71
CA ILE A 36 -9.12 -7.11 -11.07
C ILE A 36 -10.07 -8.15 -11.67
N ASN A 37 -10.14 -8.20 -13.00
CA ASN A 37 -10.94 -9.20 -13.71
C ASN A 37 -10.10 -10.30 -14.36
N ARG A 38 -8.87 -10.44 -13.91
CA ARG A 38 -7.91 -11.45 -14.37
C ARG A 38 -7.46 -12.31 -13.17
N PRO A 39 -6.90 -13.50 -13.41
CA PRO A 39 -6.37 -14.34 -12.34
C PRO A 39 -5.31 -13.64 -11.50
N LEU A 40 -5.27 -13.93 -10.20
CA LEU A 40 -4.29 -13.36 -9.27
C LEU A 40 -2.85 -13.61 -9.74
N VAL A 41 -2.57 -14.76 -10.36
CA VAL A 41 -1.23 -15.11 -10.85
C VAL A 41 -0.72 -14.07 -11.86
N ASP A 42 -1.59 -13.50 -12.68
CA ASP A 42 -1.19 -12.47 -13.65
C ASP A 42 -0.70 -11.22 -12.94
N LEU A 43 -1.42 -10.79 -11.89
CA LEU A 43 -1.00 -9.67 -11.06
C LEU A 43 0.34 -9.93 -10.38
N LYS A 44 0.51 -11.12 -9.80
CA LYS A 44 1.75 -11.50 -9.10
C LYS A 44 2.96 -11.45 -10.04
N ILE A 45 2.80 -11.91 -11.28
CA ILE A 45 3.88 -11.86 -12.28
C ILE A 45 4.27 -10.41 -12.60
N LEU A 46 3.28 -9.55 -12.83
CA LEU A 46 3.54 -8.14 -13.14
C LEU A 46 4.21 -7.41 -11.97
N LEU A 47 3.75 -7.67 -10.75
CA LEU A 47 4.33 -7.05 -9.56
C LEU A 47 5.77 -7.50 -9.34
N ARG A 48 6.06 -8.78 -9.54
CA ARG A 48 7.42 -9.32 -9.42
C ARG A 48 8.36 -8.68 -10.44
N ASN A 49 7.93 -8.60 -11.69
CA ASN A 49 8.74 -7.98 -12.74
C ASN A 49 8.99 -6.50 -12.44
N TYR A 50 7.98 -5.79 -11.99
CA TYR A 50 8.09 -4.38 -11.62
C TYR A 50 9.08 -4.17 -10.47
N SER A 51 8.98 -4.98 -9.42
CA SER A 51 9.87 -4.85 -8.25
C SER A 51 11.34 -5.05 -8.60
N GLN A 52 11.62 -5.95 -9.53
CA GLN A 52 12.98 -6.23 -9.99
C GLN A 52 13.58 -5.08 -10.81
N GLN A 53 12.77 -4.20 -11.34
CA GLN A 53 13.19 -3.05 -12.16
C GLN A 53 13.11 -1.72 -11.40
N THR A 54 12.71 -1.75 -10.13
CA THR A 54 12.51 -0.56 -9.33
C THR A 54 13.57 -0.50 -8.21
N LYS A 55 14.14 0.70 -8.03
CA LYS A 55 15.13 0.94 -6.97
C LYS A 55 14.44 1.20 -5.63
N PRO A 56 15.02 0.74 -4.52
CA PRO A 56 14.63 1.25 -3.20
C PRO A 56 14.82 2.76 -3.14
N PHE A 57 14.02 3.43 -2.32
CA PHE A 57 14.12 4.88 -2.13
C PHE A 57 13.67 5.27 -0.74
N ASP A 58 14.09 6.46 -0.32
CA ASP A 58 13.70 7.01 0.97
C ASP A 58 12.50 7.93 0.83
N VAL A 59 11.65 7.93 1.85
CA VAL A 59 10.60 8.91 2.03
C VAL A 59 10.78 9.61 3.38
N PHE A 60 10.22 10.80 3.48
CA PHE A 60 10.41 11.68 4.63
C PHE A 60 9.06 12.00 5.26
N VAL A 61 8.96 11.81 6.58
CA VAL A 61 7.73 12.11 7.32
C VAL A 61 7.70 13.60 7.64
N GLN A 62 6.64 14.28 7.21
CA GLN A 62 6.50 15.73 7.44
C GLN A 62 5.04 16.09 7.69
N GLY A 63 4.75 16.40 8.94
CA GLY A 63 3.44 16.89 9.34
C GLY A 63 2.46 15.79 9.68
N GLU A 64 1.30 16.22 10.10
CA GLU A 64 0.19 15.37 10.48
C GLU A 64 -1.11 15.97 9.94
N ALA A 65 -2.14 15.13 9.79
CA ALA A 65 -3.46 15.56 9.36
C ALA A 65 -4.53 14.68 9.98
N LEU A 66 -5.77 15.11 9.88
CA LEU A 66 -6.93 14.31 10.23
C LEU A 66 -7.64 13.90 8.94
N PHE A 67 -7.72 12.60 8.72
CA PHE A 67 -8.35 12.01 7.54
C PHE A 67 -9.69 11.36 7.90
N GLY A 68 -10.41 10.90 6.87
CA GLY A 68 -11.71 10.26 7.00
C GLY A 68 -12.86 11.25 6.86
N ALA A 69 -14.07 10.73 6.63
CA ALA A 69 -15.27 11.53 6.42
C ALA A 69 -15.58 12.46 7.62
N GLU A 70 -15.23 12.04 8.82
CA GLU A 70 -15.47 12.80 10.06
C GLU A 70 -14.22 13.56 10.53
N HIS A 71 -13.13 13.56 9.77
CA HIS A 71 -11.86 14.22 10.11
C HIS A 71 -11.34 13.80 11.49
N ASN A 72 -11.42 12.50 11.82
CA ASN A 72 -11.05 11.97 13.13
C ASN A 72 -9.97 10.89 13.08
N VAL A 73 -9.41 10.58 11.90
CA VAL A 73 -8.32 9.61 11.75
C VAL A 73 -7.00 10.35 11.65
N ALA A 74 -6.22 10.33 12.74
CA ALA A 74 -4.92 10.98 12.75
C ALA A 74 -3.91 10.21 11.91
N VAL A 75 -3.20 10.92 11.04
CA VAL A 75 -2.19 10.33 10.16
C VAL A 75 -0.90 11.14 10.19
N SER A 76 0.24 10.45 10.05
CA SER A 76 1.52 11.08 9.74
C SER A 76 1.63 11.22 8.23
N LEU A 77 1.92 12.41 7.75
CA LEU A 77 2.04 12.68 6.32
C LEU A 77 3.43 12.33 5.82
N ILE A 78 3.49 11.74 4.64
CA ILE A 78 4.74 11.53 3.91
C ILE A 78 4.91 12.70 2.94
N GLN A 79 6.07 13.34 2.97
CA GLN A 79 6.36 14.41 2.03
C GLN A 79 6.28 13.85 0.60
N PRO A 80 5.46 14.42 -0.28
CA PRO A 80 5.40 13.98 -1.67
C PRO A 80 6.76 14.11 -2.35
N ASN A 81 7.19 13.07 -3.05
CA ASN A 81 8.36 13.11 -3.89
C ASN A 81 8.11 12.31 -5.17
N GLN A 82 9.02 12.44 -6.14
CA GLN A 82 8.87 11.81 -7.44
C GLN A 82 8.82 10.28 -7.32
N ASN A 83 9.60 9.70 -6.41
CA ASN A 83 9.68 8.24 -6.28
C ASN A 83 8.38 7.63 -5.76
N ILE A 84 7.81 8.20 -4.69
CA ILE A 84 6.57 7.64 -4.14
C ILE A 84 5.37 7.90 -5.06
N SER A 85 5.34 9.02 -5.76
CA SER A 85 4.33 9.29 -6.78
C SER A 85 4.44 8.33 -7.95
N SER A 86 5.66 8.02 -8.37
CA SER A 86 5.91 7.09 -9.48
C SER A 86 5.52 5.66 -9.14
N ILE A 87 5.87 5.17 -7.94
CA ILE A 87 5.48 3.80 -7.56
C ILE A 87 3.95 3.68 -7.47
N HIS A 88 3.28 4.68 -6.91
CA HIS A 88 1.82 4.70 -6.89
C HIS A 88 1.24 4.62 -8.30
N GLN A 89 1.69 5.49 -9.22
CA GLN A 89 1.16 5.54 -10.58
C GLN A 89 1.48 4.27 -11.35
N ASN A 90 2.69 3.75 -11.23
CA ASN A 90 3.10 2.52 -11.93
C ASN A 90 2.30 1.31 -11.46
N LEU A 91 2.07 1.19 -10.15
CA LEU A 91 1.22 0.12 -9.61
C LEU A 91 -0.23 0.25 -10.10
N ALA A 92 -0.75 1.47 -10.15
CA ALA A 92 -2.08 1.74 -10.68
C ALA A 92 -2.19 1.34 -12.16
N ASP A 93 -1.17 1.65 -12.95
CA ASP A 93 -1.12 1.30 -14.38
C ASP A 93 -1.05 -0.21 -14.58
N LEU A 94 -0.24 -0.92 -13.79
CA LEU A 94 -0.19 -2.39 -13.83
C LEU A 94 -1.54 -3.01 -13.53
N ALA A 95 -2.21 -2.55 -12.49
CA ALA A 95 -3.54 -3.03 -12.13
C ALA A 95 -4.55 -2.71 -13.22
N SER A 96 -4.49 -1.51 -13.80
CA SER A 96 -5.38 -1.09 -14.89
C SER A 96 -5.25 -1.99 -16.11
N ASN A 97 -4.04 -2.45 -16.43
CA ASN A 97 -3.80 -3.39 -17.53
C ASN A 97 -4.48 -4.75 -17.30
N LEU A 98 -4.82 -5.06 -16.06
CA LEU A 98 -5.58 -6.26 -15.70
C LEU A 98 -7.08 -5.98 -15.47
N GLY A 99 -7.56 -4.85 -15.96
CA GLY A 99 -8.96 -4.47 -15.86
C GLY A 99 -9.38 -4.02 -14.46
N ALA A 100 -8.46 -3.39 -13.72
CA ALA A 100 -8.76 -2.99 -12.35
C ALA A 100 -9.87 -1.95 -12.26
N THR A 101 -10.66 -2.09 -11.19
CA THR A 101 -11.59 -1.07 -10.71
C THR A 101 -11.11 -0.61 -9.35
N PHE A 102 -11.01 0.71 -9.16
CA PHE A 102 -10.53 1.31 -7.92
C PHE A 102 -11.71 1.86 -7.12
N ASP A 103 -11.75 1.55 -5.81
CA ASP A 103 -12.87 1.96 -4.95
C ASP A 103 -12.89 3.46 -4.69
N GLU A 104 -11.70 4.08 -4.63
CA GLU A 104 -11.55 5.47 -4.19
C GLU A 104 -10.81 6.30 -5.24
N ALA A 105 -11.49 6.58 -6.35
CA ALA A 105 -10.90 7.31 -7.48
C ALA A 105 -10.34 8.69 -7.09
N ALA A 106 -10.91 9.35 -6.07
CA ALA A 106 -10.44 10.65 -5.59
C ALA A 106 -9.03 10.61 -5.01
N TYR A 107 -8.57 9.44 -4.55
CA TYR A 107 -7.24 9.26 -3.95
C TYR A 107 -6.24 8.63 -4.92
N MET A 108 -6.57 8.60 -6.20
CA MET A 108 -5.71 8.08 -7.25
C MET A 108 -5.00 9.20 -8.00
N GLY A 109 -3.84 8.89 -8.56
CA GLY A 109 -3.07 9.83 -9.37
C GLY A 109 -2.69 11.09 -8.60
N THR A 110 -3.12 12.25 -9.07
CA THR A 110 -2.84 13.54 -8.41
C THR A 110 -3.54 13.71 -7.06
N GLY A 111 -4.56 12.91 -6.77
CA GLY A 111 -5.24 12.89 -5.47
C GLY A 111 -4.55 12.01 -4.43
N TYR A 112 -3.51 11.28 -4.81
CA TYR A 112 -2.80 10.40 -3.89
C TYR A 112 -2.03 11.22 -2.84
N ARG A 113 -2.34 10.95 -1.57
CA ARG A 113 -1.68 11.59 -0.42
C ARG A 113 -1.03 10.53 0.46
N PRO A 114 0.27 10.26 0.28
CA PRO A 114 0.95 9.22 1.07
C PRO A 114 0.96 9.57 2.55
N HIS A 115 0.62 8.56 3.37
CA HIS A 115 0.53 8.75 4.82
C HIS A 115 0.59 7.40 5.54
N ALA A 116 0.80 7.45 6.84
CA ALA A 116 0.63 6.30 7.72
C ALA A 116 -0.30 6.69 8.88
N THR A 117 -1.32 5.88 9.12
CA THR A 117 -2.25 6.10 10.23
C THR A 117 -1.51 5.98 11.56
N ILE A 118 -1.73 6.95 12.45
CA ILE A 118 -1.16 6.94 13.79
C ILE A 118 -1.96 5.95 14.63
N GLN A 119 -1.27 4.93 15.15
CA GLN A 119 -1.87 3.89 15.99
C GLN A 119 -1.56 4.16 17.46
N ALA A 120 -2.32 3.51 18.37
CA ALA A 120 -2.17 3.72 19.82
C ALA A 120 -0.75 3.44 20.32
N HIS A 121 -0.08 2.43 19.74
CA HIS A 121 1.24 1.98 20.19
C HIS A 121 2.30 1.99 19.10
N SER A 122 1.99 2.53 17.92
CA SER A 122 2.92 2.53 16.78
C SER A 122 2.61 3.69 15.84
N ARG A 123 3.63 4.45 15.48
CA ARG A 123 3.48 5.58 14.56
C ARG A 123 4.81 5.97 13.94
N LEU A 124 4.75 6.62 12.80
CA LEU A 124 5.88 7.34 12.24
C LEU A 124 6.01 8.70 12.93
N MET A 125 7.25 9.08 13.21
CA MET A 125 7.56 10.36 13.86
C MET A 125 7.88 11.42 12.82
N ASN A 126 7.52 12.67 13.11
CA ASN A 126 7.88 13.80 12.26
C ASN A 126 9.40 13.87 12.05
N LYS A 127 9.81 14.14 10.81
CA LYS A 127 11.21 14.16 10.35
C LYS A 127 11.88 12.78 10.22
N GLN A 128 11.16 11.71 10.49
CA GLN A 128 11.69 10.36 10.30
C GLN A 128 11.91 10.09 8.81
N VAL A 129 13.04 9.43 8.49
CA VAL A 129 13.31 8.90 7.15
C VAL A 129 12.91 7.43 7.13
N VAL A 130 12.14 7.03 6.13
CA VAL A 130 11.71 5.65 5.95
C VAL A 130 12.29 5.15 4.63
N SER A 131 13.08 4.06 4.69
CA SER A 131 13.62 3.41 3.48
C SER A 131 12.59 2.44 2.94
N LEU A 132 11.95 2.80 1.82
CA LEU A 132 10.96 1.96 1.17
C LEU A 132 11.68 0.97 0.25
N SER A 133 11.84 -0.25 0.72
CA SER A 133 12.66 -1.28 0.06
C SER A 133 11.84 -2.45 -0.49
N GLU A 134 10.54 -2.47 -0.23
CA GLU A 134 9.64 -3.55 -0.67
C GLU A 134 8.20 -3.05 -0.66
N PHE A 135 7.30 -3.83 -1.26
CA PHE A 135 5.86 -3.62 -1.09
C PHE A 135 5.16 -4.97 -0.97
N THR A 136 3.99 -4.95 -0.36
CA THR A 136 3.24 -6.17 -0.05
C THR A 136 1.83 -6.10 -0.63
N LEU A 137 1.44 -7.17 -1.31
CA LEU A 137 0.08 -7.37 -1.80
C LEU A 137 -0.75 -8.01 -0.70
N VAL A 138 -1.87 -7.39 -0.36
CA VAL A 138 -2.76 -7.86 0.70
C VAL A 138 -4.13 -8.15 0.11
N ASP A 139 -4.68 -9.34 0.43
CA ASP A 139 -6.06 -9.70 0.13
C ASP A 139 -6.98 -9.06 1.19
N MET A 140 -7.89 -8.24 0.74
CA MET A 140 -8.83 -7.51 1.59
C MET A 140 -10.09 -8.31 1.93
N PHE A 141 -10.23 -9.50 1.33
CA PHE A 141 -11.46 -10.30 1.47
C PHE A 141 -11.14 -11.80 1.45
N PRO A 142 -10.19 -12.27 2.30
CA PRO A 142 -9.78 -13.67 2.30
C PRO A 142 -10.93 -14.55 2.77
N ASP A 143 -11.17 -15.64 2.03
CA ASP A 143 -12.24 -16.60 2.30
C ASP A 143 -13.62 -15.94 2.44
N HIS A 144 -13.84 -14.82 1.75
CA HIS A 144 -15.07 -14.01 1.81
C HIS A 144 -15.35 -13.39 3.19
N ASP A 145 -14.32 -13.21 4.03
CA ASP A 145 -14.46 -12.60 5.35
C ASP A 145 -13.97 -11.14 5.33
N VAL A 146 -14.91 -10.20 5.47
CA VAL A 146 -14.64 -8.76 5.47
C VAL A 146 -13.86 -8.28 6.70
N ASN A 147 -13.83 -9.09 7.75
CA ASN A 147 -13.17 -8.73 9.01
C ASN A 147 -11.70 -9.19 9.06
N ARG A 148 -11.24 -9.85 8.01
CA ARG A 148 -9.88 -10.37 7.93
C ARG A 148 -9.14 -9.83 6.72
N ARG A 149 -7.80 -9.88 6.82
CA ARG A 149 -6.87 -9.55 5.75
C ARG A 149 -5.84 -10.66 5.65
N ARG A 150 -5.34 -10.90 4.44
CA ARG A 150 -4.30 -11.92 4.24
C ARG A 150 -3.15 -11.35 3.44
N ILE A 151 -1.93 -11.52 3.95
CA ILE A 151 -0.71 -11.15 3.22
C ILE A 151 -0.49 -12.20 2.14
N ILE A 152 -0.51 -11.76 0.86
CA ILE A 152 -0.32 -12.64 -0.29
C ILE A 152 1.16 -12.85 -0.56
N GLU A 153 1.90 -11.77 -0.83
CA GLU A 153 3.31 -11.84 -1.20
C GLU A 153 3.97 -10.48 -0.99
N THR A 154 5.23 -10.51 -0.60
CA THR A 154 6.07 -9.31 -0.48
C THR A 154 7.09 -9.31 -1.61
N TYR A 155 7.25 -8.15 -2.26
CA TYR A 155 8.11 -7.94 -3.42
C TYR A 155 9.22 -6.98 -3.05
N THR A 156 10.45 -7.46 -3.08
CA THR A 156 11.64 -6.65 -2.77
C THR A 156 12.05 -5.82 -3.98
N LEU A 157 12.33 -4.54 -3.77
CA LEU A 157 12.84 -3.65 -4.81
C LEU A 157 14.33 -3.94 -5.00
N THR A 158 14.70 -4.51 -6.14
CA THR A 158 16.05 -5.07 -6.36
C THR A 158 16.87 -4.40 -7.45
N SER A 159 16.33 -3.40 -8.15
CA SER A 159 17.12 -2.68 -9.16
C SER A 159 18.23 -1.86 -8.49
N ASN A 160 19.36 -1.76 -9.18
CA ASN A 160 20.51 -0.96 -8.72
C ASN A 160 20.41 0.51 -9.13
#